data_b8ff05ac22457783ff8cd45e88e74d5b
#
_entry.id   b8ff05ac22457783ff8cd45e88e74d5b
#
_cell.length_a   1.000
_cell.length_b   1.000
_cell.length_c   1.000
_cell.angle_alpha   90.00
_cell.angle_beta   90.00
_cell.angle_gamma   90.00
#
_symmetry.space_group_name_H-M   'P 1'
#
loop_
_entity.id
_entity.type
_entity.pdbx_description
1 polymer ?
#
loop_
_entity_poly.entity_id
_entity_poly.type
_entity_poly.pdbx_seq_one_letter_code
_entity_poly.pdbx_strand_id
1 'polypeptide(L)'
;MTAEGRKPEPLTKADGRETPDAAIAREPESPAKASQGLNPPSKTKTRKPELLATASSLDELVRLADAGADALLVGGPPFAARAAGPFDLEMIREAARLLHPRGKRVYVLVNHLLDNAALEALPDYIRGLAEAGADAVECGDPAVMMTVREEAPRLGIHWNAEMTATNARTADFWGRRGASRAVLARELNGEEILAFKAKTSLDVQVQVHGMTNIYHSKRRLVESYLEHMADTGRAFELRGRDGKEAERPAGPSQGLYLIETERPDSRLPIFEDEAGTHIMSPDDICLLEVVHELLEGGIDALKIEGLLKSPEYNEAVVRAYRTAIDEWLRDPEGYRFREEWLEPVRALQDPRRELTFGFYYKEQVY
;
A
#
# COMPACT_ATOMS: atom_id res chain seq x y z
N MET A 1 -51.24 -5.27 -33.08
CA MET A 1 -50.18 -5.92 -33.83
C MET A 1 -49.20 -6.48 -32.84
N THR A 2 -49.33 -7.78 -32.59
CA THR A 2 -48.56 -8.60 -31.63
C THR A 2 -47.27 -9.06 -32.28
N ALA A 3 -46.14 -8.86 -31.66
CA ALA A 3 -44.85 -9.44 -32.07
C ALA A 3 -44.52 -10.59 -31.12
N GLU A 4 -44.61 -11.80 -31.68
CA GLU A 4 -44.31 -13.08 -31.02
C GLU A 4 -42.81 -13.27 -30.80
N GLY A 5 -42.49 -13.81 -29.63
CA GLY A 5 -41.13 -14.18 -29.21
C GLY A 5 -40.63 -15.44 -29.92
N ARG A 6 -39.39 -15.41 -30.38
CA ARG A 6 -38.64 -16.60 -30.78
C ARG A 6 -37.82 -17.14 -29.62
N LYS A 7 -38.05 -18.38 -29.24
CA LYS A 7 -37.19 -19.20 -28.40
C LYS A 7 -35.97 -19.70 -29.18
N PRO A 8 -34.79 -19.79 -28.64
CA PRO A 8 -33.69 -20.46 -29.30
C PRO A 8 -33.80 -21.98 -29.18
N GLU A 9 -33.51 -22.67 -30.28
CA GLU A 9 -33.45 -24.13 -30.41
C GLU A 9 -32.19 -24.70 -29.72
N PRO A 10 -32.24 -25.98 -29.28
CA PRO A 10 -31.09 -26.64 -28.64
C PRO A 10 -30.13 -27.20 -29.70
N LEU A 11 -28.83 -27.00 -29.47
CA LEU A 11 -27.74 -27.57 -30.26
C LEU A 11 -27.70 -29.09 -30.13
N THR A 12 -27.77 -29.77 -31.28
CA THR A 12 -27.67 -31.21 -31.46
C THR A 12 -26.25 -31.71 -31.21
N LYS A 13 -26.17 -32.90 -30.57
CA LYS A 13 -24.97 -33.71 -30.39
C LYS A 13 -24.46 -34.22 -31.74
N ALA A 14 -23.16 -34.13 -31.99
CA ALA A 14 -22.45 -34.88 -33.02
C ALA A 14 -21.32 -35.67 -32.41
N ASP A 15 -21.48 -36.93 -32.48
CA ASP A 15 -20.62 -38.07 -32.85
C ASP A 15 -19.20 -38.18 -32.35
N GLY A 16 -19.02 -39.36 -31.78
CA GLY A 16 -17.87 -40.00 -31.23
C GLY A 16 -16.65 -40.13 -32.15
N ARG A 17 -15.49 -40.03 -31.54
CA ARG A 17 -14.31 -40.74 -31.98
C ARG A 17 -13.60 -41.35 -30.77
N GLU A 18 -13.27 -42.61 -30.96
CA GLU A 18 -12.65 -43.55 -30.05
C GLU A 18 -11.32 -43.08 -29.52
N THR A 19 -11.09 -43.39 -28.28
CA THR A 19 -9.77 -43.36 -27.62
C THR A 19 -8.96 -44.57 -27.97
N PRO A 20 -7.62 -44.51 -28.15
CA PRO A 20 -6.79 -45.65 -27.92
C PRO A 20 -6.17 -45.56 -26.50
N ASP A 21 -6.42 -46.64 -25.80
CA ASP A 21 -5.69 -47.08 -24.60
C ASP A 21 -4.18 -47.22 -24.90
N ALA A 22 -3.36 -46.84 -23.96
CA ALA A 22 -2.30 -47.64 -23.40
C ALA A 22 -1.22 -46.81 -22.69
N ALA A 23 -1.21 -47.01 -21.38
CA ALA A 23 -0.03 -47.31 -20.58
C ALA A 23 1.18 -46.36 -20.62
N ILE A 24 1.55 -45.90 -19.52
CA ILE A 24 2.76 -46.21 -18.74
C ILE A 24 2.82 -45.21 -17.58
N ALA A 25 2.58 -45.72 -16.39
CA ALA A 25 2.95 -45.09 -15.15
C ALA A 25 4.46 -44.87 -15.11
N ARG A 26 4.90 -43.61 -15.06
CA ARG A 26 6.23 -43.26 -14.58
C ARG A 26 6.03 -42.39 -13.34
N GLU A 27 6.50 -42.90 -12.21
CA GLU A 27 6.68 -42.16 -11.00
C GLU A 27 7.51 -40.90 -11.28
N PRO A 28 7.19 -39.73 -10.73
CA PRO A 28 8.06 -38.58 -10.84
C PRO A 28 9.24 -38.77 -9.90
N GLU A 29 10.42 -38.91 -10.49
CA GLU A 29 11.70 -38.81 -9.79
C GLU A 29 11.78 -37.40 -9.14
N SER A 30 12.08 -37.40 -7.84
CA SER A 30 12.49 -36.22 -7.08
C SER A 30 13.63 -35.48 -7.76
N PRO A 31 13.53 -34.19 -8.03
CA PRO A 31 14.70 -33.40 -8.34
C PRO A 31 15.33 -32.89 -7.03
N ALA A 32 16.11 -33.76 -6.40
CA ALA A 32 17.19 -33.30 -5.54
C ALA A 32 18.34 -32.90 -6.43
N LYS A 33 18.64 -31.62 -6.53
CA LYS A 33 19.91 -30.93 -6.79
C LYS A 33 19.74 -29.69 -7.63
N ALA A 34 19.80 -28.53 -6.95
CA ALA A 34 20.67 -27.42 -7.33
C ALA A 34 20.34 -26.19 -6.42
N SER A 35 20.67 -26.31 -5.13
CA SER A 35 21.01 -25.12 -4.35
C SER A 35 22.43 -24.72 -4.78
N GLN A 36 22.55 -24.06 -5.93
CA GLN A 36 23.75 -23.30 -6.20
C GLN A 36 23.65 -22.04 -5.35
N GLY A 37 24.49 -21.99 -4.31
CA GLY A 37 24.62 -20.89 -3.39
C GLY A 37 24.74 -19.56 -4.13
N LEU A 38 23.77 -18.70 -3.91
CA LEU A 38 23.93 -17.26 -4.06
C LEU A 38 25.03 -16.88 -3.07
N ASN A 39 26.18 -16.48 -3.59
CA ASN A 39 27.19 -15.84 -2.76
C ASN A 39 26.54 -14.67 -2.06
N PRO A 40 26.68 -14.54 -0.72
CA PRO A 40 26.17 -13.40 -0.02
C PRO A 40 26.78 -12.14 -0.65
N PRO A 41 25.98 -11.07 -0.86
CA PRO A 41 26.48 -9.83 -1.42
C PRO A 41 27.66 -9.36 -0.55
N SER A 42 28.74 -8.94 -1.18
CA SER A 42 29.90 -8.32 -0.57
C SER A 42 29.41 -7.33 0.50
N LYS A 43 30.05 -7.33 1.69
CA LYS A 43 29.75 -6.41 2.83
C LYS A 43 29.84 -4.94 2.38
N THR A 44 28.82 -4.47 1.69
CA THR A 44 28.55 -3.06 1.47
C THR A 44 28.19 -2.46 2.83
N LYS A 45 28.75 -1.31 3.18
CA LYS A 45 28.39 -0.56 4.39
C LYS A 45 26.86 -0.52 4.48
N THR A 46 26.32 -1.11 5.51
CA THR A 46 24.88 -1.14 5.77
C THR A 46 24.37 0.30 5.82
N ARG A 47 23.68 0.71 4.76
CA ARG A 47 23.04 2.02 4.72
C ARG A 47 21.83 1.97 5.65
N LYS A 48 21.68 2.97 6.53
CA LYS A 48 20.47 3.10 7.35
C LYS A 48 19.24 3.18 6.43
N PRO A 49 18.24 2.30 6.57
CA PRO A 49 17.00 2.41 5.81
C PRO A 49 16.23 3.64 6.27
N GLU A 50 15.47 4.23 5.35
CA GLU A 50 14.54 5.29 5.63
C GLU A 50 13.26 4.71 6.25
N LEU A 51 12.88 5.19 7.42
CA LEU A 51 11.58 4.89 8.02
C LEU A 51 10.58 5.96 7.59
N LEU A 52 9.60 5.56 6.79
CA LEU A 52 8.57 6.40 6.18
C LEU A 52 7.23 6.14 6.85
N ALA A 53 6.49 7.19 7.22
CA ALA A 53 5.14 7.07 7.76
C ALA A 53 4.16 8.02 7.04
N THR A 54 2.88 7.64 6.94
CA THR A 54 1.81 8.53 6.48
C THR A 54 1.29 9.36 7.65
N ALA A 55 0.90 10.61 7.39
CA ALA A 55 0.37 11.52 8.41
C ALA A 55 -0.95 12.15 7.97
N SER A 56 -1.90 12.29 8.90
CA SER A 56 -3.24 12.86 8.66
C SER A 56 -3.34 14.36 8.94
N SER A 57 -2.36 14.93 9.65
CA SER A 57 -2.34 16.35 10.05
C SER A 57 -0.91 16.81 10.30
N LEU A 58 -0.71 18.14 10.37
CA LEU A 58 0.60 18.72 10.73
C LEU A 58 1.02 18.37 12.15
N ASP A 59 0.10 18.23 13.07
CA ASP A 59 0.39 17.82 14.44
C ASP A 59 0.89 16.38 14.50
N GLU A 60 0.18 15.46 13.85
CA GLU A 60 0.61 14.07 13.75
C GLU A 60 1.97 13.96 13.03
N LEU A 61 2.17 14.71 11.95
CA LEU A 61 3.43 14.74 11.20
C LEU A 61 4.62 15.06 12.11
N VAL A 62 4.48 16.05 12.98
CA VAL A 62 5.53 16.41 13.97
C VAL A 62 5.75 15.28 14.98
N ARG A 63 4.68 14.70 15.52
CA ARG A 63 4.74 13.58 16.46
C ARG A 63 5.47 12.36 15.86
N LEU A 64 5.15 12.01 14.61
CA LEU A 64 5.78 10.89 13.91
C LEU A 64 7.27 11.17 13.61
N ALA A 65 7.63 12.40 13.24
CA ALA A 65 9.02 12.81 13.07
C ALA A 65 9.81 12.71 14.37
N ASP A 66 9.22 13.13 15.49
CA ASP A 66 9.82 13.04 16.84
C ASP A 66 9.88 11.57 17.34
N ALA A 67 8.94 10.73 16.90
CA ALA A 67 8.95 9.28 17.16
C ALA A 67 10.05 8.53 16.38
N GLY A 68 10.65 9.15 15.35
CA GLY A 68 11.80 8.59 14.63
C GLY A 68 11.57 8.30 13.16
N ALA A 69 10.45 8.72 12.56
CA ALA A 69 10.29 8.70 11.11
C ALA A 69 11.35 9.58 10.43
N ASP A 70 11.96 9.11 9.35
CA ASP A 70 12.94 9.85 8.55
C ASP A 70 12.26 10.64 7.44
N ALA A 71 11.09 10.21 7.00
CA ALA A 71 10.27 10.88 5.99
C ALA A 71 8.77 10.73 6.30
N LEU A 72 7.97 11.70 5.87
CA LEU A 72 6.52 11.68 6.02
C LEU A 72 5.88 11.76 4.63
N LEU A 73 4.91 10.86 4.39
CA LEU A 73 4.13 10.80 3.17
C LEU A 73 2.75 11.41 3.44
N VAL A 74 2.45 12.47 2.71
CA VAL A 74 1.21 13.24 2.82
C VAL A 74 0.55 13.36 1.45
N GLY A 75 -0.66 13.84 1.38
CA GLY A 75 -1.35 14.06 0.12
C GLY A 75 -2.77 14.54 0.34
N GLY A 76 -3.40 14.96 -0.73
CA GLY A 76 -4.78 15.44 -0.67
C GLY A 76 -5.40 15.56 -2.05
N PRO A 77 -6.69 15.93 -2.08
CA PRO A 77 -7.40 16.12 -3.33
C PRO A 77 -6.77 17.22 -4.19
N PRO A 78 -6.92 17.14 -5.52
CA PRO A 78 -7.59 16.06 -6.27
C PRO A 78 -6.66 14.93 -6.73
N PHE A 79 -5.36 14.98 -6.38
CA PHE A 79 -4.35 14.12 -6.97
C PHE A 79 -3.95 12.92 -6.12
N ALA A 80 -4.35 12.88 -4.84
CA ALA A 80 -4.08 11.76 -3.96
C ALA A 80 -5.33 10.93 -3.70
N ALA A 81 -5.19 9.60 -3.79
CA ALA A 81 -6.17 8.63 -3.36
C ALA A 81 -5.67 7.95 -2.07
N ARG A 82 -6.56 7.70 -1.12
CA ARG A 82 -6.24 7.05 0.15
C ARG A 82 -5.16 7.80 0.96
N ALA A 83 -5.15 9.11 0.88
CA ALA A 83 -4.31 9.91 1.77
C ALA A 83 -4.80 9.77 3.22
N ALA A 84 -3.87 9.75 4.17
CA ALA A 84 -4.21 9.68 5.60
C ALA A 84 -4.98 10.93 6.07
N GLY A 85 -4.73 12.09 5.44
CA GLY A 85 -5.44 13.34 5.67
C GLY A 85 -5.31 14.30 4.49
N PRO A 86 -6.12 15.37 4.45
CA PRO A 86 -6.12 16.30 3.33
C PRO A 86 -5.01 17.36 3.50
N PHE A 87 -3.92 17.20 2.75
CA PHE A 87 -2.85 18.19 2.70
C PHE A 87 -2.93 18.97 1.39
N ASP A 88 -3.19 20.26 1.49
CA ASP A 88 -3.05 21.21 0.39
C ASP A 88 -1.61 21.74 0.26
N LEU A 89 -1.34 22.58 -0.73
CA LEU A 89 0.00 23.14 -0.98
C LEU A 89 0.54 23.97 0.20
N GLU A 90 -0.33 24.68 0.95
CA GLU A 90 0.09 25.46 2.11
C GLU A 90 0.49 24.54 3.27
N MET A 91 -0.29 23.49 3.53
CA MET A 91 0.04 22.49 4.53
C MET A 91 1.33 21.73 4.17
N ILE A 92 1.56 21.43 2.88
CA ILE A 92 2.81 20.79 2.40
C ILE A 92 4.01 21.73 2.62
N ARG A 93 3.85 23.04 2.35
CA ARG A 93 4.89 24.05 2.61
C ARG A 93 5.19 24.12 4.11
N GLU A 94 4.19 24.11 4.96
CA GLU A 94 4.38 24.12 6.41
C GLU A 94 5.04 22.82 6.88
N ALA A 95 4.65 21.66 6.33
CA ALA A 95 5.28 20.39 6.60
C ALA A 95 6.80 20.42 6.26
N ALA A 96 7.16 20.94 5.09
CA ALA A 96 8.57 21.10 4.69
C ALA A 96 9.32 22.04 5.65
N ARG A 97 8.71 23.17 6.03
CA ARG A 97 9.26 24.12 7.00
C ARG A 97 9.53 23.48 8.37
N LEU A 98 8.66 22.59 8.81
CA LEU A 98 8.79 21.89 10.10
C LEU A 98 9.81 20.75 10.05
N LEU A 99 9.92 20.04 8.94
CA LEU A 99 10.70 18.81 8.81
C LEU A 99 12.14 19.01 8.34
N HIS A 100 12.37 19.88 7.33
CA HIS A 100 13.71 20.07 6.76
C HIS A 100 14.77 20.52 7.76
N PRO A 101 14.51 21.43 8.72
CA PRO A 101 15.49 21.77 9.76
C PRO A 101 15.88 20.59 10.66
N ARG A 102 15.03 19.55 10.71
CA ARG A 102 15.26 18.32 11.47
C ARG A 102 15.95 17.23 10.63
N GLY A 103 16.30 17.53 9.37
CA GLY A 103 16.88 16.58 8.42
C GLY A 103 15.88 15.51 7.94
N LYS A 104 14.57 15.77 8.06
CA LYS A 104 13.48 14.89 7.64
C LYS A 104 12.94 15.32 6.28
N ARG A 105 12.24 14.42 5.58
CA ARG A 105 11.73 14.64 4.23
C ARG A 105 10.22 14.65 4.17
N VAL A 106 9.67 15.35 3.16
CA VAL A 106 8.24 15.38 2.82
C VAL A 106 8.05 14.78 1.44
N TYR A 107 7.30 13.69 1.38
CA TYR A 107 6.89 13.08 0.12
C TYR A 107 5.40 13.29 -0.08
N VAL A 108 4.98 13.41 -1.33
CA VAL A 108 3.58 13.71 -1.65
C VAL A 108 2.99 12.64 -2.55
N LEU A 109 1.84 12.10 -2.15
CA LEU A 109 1.03 11.19 -2.96
C LEU A 109 0.43 11.93 -4.15
N VAL A 110 0.71 11.43 -5.36
CA VAL A 110 0.09 11.82 -6.62
C VAL A 110 -0.29 10.52 -7.33
N ASN A 111 -1.05 9.69 -6.63
CA ASN A 111 -1.33 8.30 -7.01
C ASN A 111 -2.75 8.08 -7.56
N HIS A 112 -3.49 9.15 -7.81
CA HIS A 112 -4.77 9.06 -8.51
C HIS A 112 -4.53 8.72 -9.98
N LEU A 113 -5.38 7.84 -10.56
CA LEU A 113 -5.40 7.60 -12.00
C LEU A 113 -6.12 8.77 -12.69
N LEU A 114 -5.35 9.54 -13.45
CA LEU A 114 -5.80 10.81 -14.00
C LEU A 114 -6.66 10.60 -15.25
N ASP A 115 -7.68 11.43 -15.37
CA ASP A 115 -8.40 11.63 -16.63
C ASP A 115 -7.89 12.91 -17.34
N ASN A 116 -8.39 13.16 -18.54
CA ASN A 116 -7.92 14.32 -19.33
C ASN A 116 -8.22 15.65 -18.65
N ALA A 117 -9.29 15.77 -17.86
CA ALA A 117 -9.61 17.00 -17.16
C ALA A 117 -8.62 17.27 -16.01
N ALA A 118 -8.25 16.24 -15.25
CA ALA A 118 -7.25 16.35 -14.19
C ALA A 118 -5.85 16.70 -14.73
N LEU A 119 -5.52 16.26 -15.96
CA LEU A 119 -4.24 16.59 -16.61
C LEU A 119 -4.06 18.08 -16.87
N GLU A 120 -5.11 18.86 -17.05
CA GLU A 120 -5.02 20.31 -17.27
C GLU A 120 -4.45 21.04 -16.04
N ALA A 121 -4.79 20.61 -14.83
CA ALA A 121 -4.34 21.23 -13.58
C ALA A 121 -3.01 20.64 -13.06
N LEU A 122 -2.57 19.50 -13.59
CA LEU A 122 -1.41 18.78 -13.09
C LEU A 122 -0.09 19.58 -13.16
N PRO A 123 0.24 20.30 -14.27
CA PRO A 123 1.48 21.07 -14.35
C PRO A 123 1.61 22.14 -13.26
N ASP A 124 0.54 22.89 -13.00
CA ASP A 124 0.52 23.93 -11.96
C ASP A 124 0.66 23.30 -10.56
N TYR A 125 0.01 22.17 -10.32
CA TYR A 125 0.14 21.45 -9.06
C TYR A 125 1.57 20.95 -8.83
N ILE A 126 2.21 20.34 -9.83
CA ILE A 126 3.59 19.84 -9.72
C ILE A 126 4.58 20.99 -9.46
N ARG A 127 4.43 22.13 -10.13
CA ARG A 127 5.22 23.34 -9.82
C ARG A 127 5.00 23.79 -8.38
N GLY A 128 3.72 23.83 -7.95
CA GLY A 128 3.36 24.18 -6.58
C GLY A 128 3.96 23.27 -5.52
N LEU A 129 4.04 21.94 -5.78
CA LEU A 129 4.71 20.99 -4.90
C LEU A 129 6.20 21.29 -4.75
N ALA A 130 6.89 21.55 -5.86
CA ALA A 130 8.32 21.89 -5.84
C ALA A 130 8.56 23.21 -5.09
N GLU A 131 7.74 24.23 -5.30
CA GLU A 131 7.79 25.51 -4.59
C GLU A 131 7.43 25.39 -3.10
N ALA A 132 6.55 24.47 -2.75
CA ALA A 132 6.21 24.16 -1.36
C ALA A 132 7.33 23.39 -0.64
N GLY A 133 8.32 22.87 -1.37
CA GLY A 133 9.46 22.17 -0.79
C GLY A 133 9.25 20.66 -0.64
N ALA A 134 8.35 20.05 -1.41
CA ALA A 134 8.25 18.59 -1.47
C ALA A 134 9.58 18.00 -1.99
N ASP A 135 10.04 16.90 -1.36
CA ASP A 135 11.29 16.22 -1.76
C ASP A 135 11.06 15.23 -2.91
N ALA A 136 9.90 14.58 -2.94
CA ALA A 136 9.51 13.64 -3.99
C ALA A 136 7.98 13.51 -4.10
N VAL A 137 7.54 13.00 -5.25
CA VAL A 137 6.16 12.51 -5.44
C VAL A 137 6.15 10.98 -5.53
N GLU A 138 5.15 10.34 -4.91
CA GLU A 138 4.85 8.92 -5.08
C GLU A 138 3.69 8.80 -6.07
N CYS A 139 3.94 8.18 -7.24
CA CYS A 139 2.98 8.11 -8.33
C CYS A 139 3.08 6.80 -9.12
N GLY A 140 1.95 6.38 -9.71
CA GLY A 140 1.88 5.22 -10.62
C GLY A 140 1.48 5.60 -12.04
N ASP A 141 0.93 6.79 -12.26
CA ASP A 141 0.53 7.26 -13.59
C ASP A 141 1.75 7.83 -14.35
N PRO A 142 2.05 7.33 -15.56
CA PRO A 142 3.12 7.85 -16.40
C PRO A 142 3.01 9.36 -16.71
N ALA A 143 1.79 9.90 -16.80
CA ALA A 143 1.57 11.32 -17.06
C ALA A 143 2.13 12.19 -15.92
N VAL A 144 2.01 11.75 -14.66
CA VAL A 144 2.62 12.45 -13.52
C VAL A 144 4.13 12.47 -13.66
N MET A 145 4.75 11.33 -13.99
CA MET A 145 6.21 11.27 -14.15
C MET A 145 6.71 12.18 -15.27
N MET A 146 5.99 12.23 -16.40
CA MET A 146 6.32 13.12 -17.51
C MET A 146 6.22 14.58 -17.07
N THR A 147 5.13 14.96 -16.43
CA THR A 147 4.91 16.33 -15.95
C THR A 147 5.97 16.75 -14.92
N VAL A 148 6.34 15.88 -13.98
CA VAL A 148 7.42 16.16 -13.02
C VAL A 148 8.75 16.42 -13.74
N ARG A 149 9.07 15.66 -14.78
CA ARG A 149 10.29 15.83 -15.56
C ARG A 149 10.32 17.16 -16.33
N GLU A 150 9.17 17.62 -16.79
CA GLU A 150 9.00 18.85 -17.55
C GLU A 150 8.97 20.08 -16.64
N GLU A 151 8.16 20.05 -15.57
CA GLU A 151 7.85 21.21 -14.75
C GLU A 151 8.73 21.37 -13.50
N ALA A 152 9.17 20.24 -12.91
CA ALA A 152 9.93 20.22 -11.67
C ALA A 152 11.04 19.15 -11.69
N PRO A 153 12.05 19.23 -12.57
CA PRO A 153 13.03 18.17 -12.82
C PRO A 153 13.93 17.81 -11.61
N ARG A 154 13.91 18.62 -10.54
CA ARG A 154 14.60 18.34 -9.27
C ARG A 154 13.76 17.59 -8.26
N LEU A 155 12.44 17.56 -8.44
CA LEU A 155 11.53 16.81 -7.58
C LEU A 155 11.75 15.32 -7.79
N GLY A 156 11.96 14.58 -6.71
CA GLY A 156 12.14 13.12 -6.76
C GLY A 156 10.88 12.40 -7.25
N ILE A 157 11.07 11.25 -7.89
CA ILE A 157 9.96 10.41 -8.35
C ILE A 157 10.09 9.02 -7.70
N HIS A 158 9.10 8.65 -6.88
CA HIS A 158 8.93 7.33 -6.34
C HIS A 158 7.84 6.63 -7.17
N TRP A 159 8.27 5.69 -8.01
CA TRP A 159 7.33 4.93 -8.82
C TRP A 159 6.62 3.88 -7.97
N ASN A 160 5.30 3.98 -7.90
CA ASN A 160 4.45 3.07 -7.16
C ASN A 160 4.02 1.90 -8.06
N ALA A 161 4.54 0.72 -7.75
CA ALA A 161 4.30 -0.51 -8.50
C ALA A 161 2.98 -1.22 -8.13
N GLU A 162 2.23 -0.73 -7.15
CA GLU A 162 1.00 -1.38 -6.67
C GLU A 162 0.03 -1.77 -7.77
N MET A 163 0.03 -1.02 -8.85
CA MET A 163 -0.96 -1.17 -9.91
C MET A 163 -0.50 -2.02 -11.10
N THR A 164 0.83 -2.22 -11.30
CA THR A 164 1.28 -2.62 -12.64
C THR A 164 2.46 -3.56 -12.72
N ALA A 165 3.34 -3.68 -11.74
CA ALA A 165 4.54 -4.48 -11.91
C ALA A 165 5.20 -4.94 -10.62
N THR A 166 5.66 -6.17 -10.65
CA THR A 166 6.27 -6.89 -9.53
C THR A 166 7.69 -7.35 -9.83
N ASN A 167 8.34 -6.80 -10.88
CA ASN A 167 9.66 -7.25 -11.32
C ASN A 167 10.65 -6.11 -11.56
N ALA A 168 11.92 -6.39 -11.30
CA ALA A 168 13.02 -5.42 -11.39
C ALA A 168 13.20 -4.82 -12.80
N ARG A 169 12.87 -5.55 -13.88
CA ARG A 169 13.01 -5.00 -15.25
C ARG A 169 12.05 -3.85 -15.52
N THR A 170 10.84 -3.92 -14.96
CA THR A 170 9.88 -2.83 -15.03
C THR A 170 10.35 -1.67 -14.17
N ALA A 171 10.90 -1.90 -12.98
CA ALA A 171 11.52 -0.83 -12.17
C ALA A 171 12.64 -0.11 -12.93
N ASP A 172 13.55 -0.86 -13.55
CA ASP A 172 14.64 -0.28 -14.35
C ASP A 172 14.15 0.50 -15.58
N PHE A 173 13.01 0.07 -16.17
CA PHE A 173 12.38 0.84 -17.25
C PHE A 173 11.94 2.23 -16.75
N TRP A 174 11.32 2.31 -15.57
CA TRP A 174 10.93 3.57 -14.97
C TRP A 174 12.12 4.35 -14.41
N GLY A 175 13.14 3.67 -13.90
CA GLY A 175 14.41 4.30 -13.50
C GLY A 175 15.07 5.05 -14.63
N ARG A 176 15.14 4.48 -15.84
CA ARG A 176 15.62 5.17 -17.03
C ARG A 176 14.76 6.38 -17.43
N ARG A 177 13.55 6.48 -16.90
CA ARG A 177 12.62 7.60 -17.09
C ARG A 177 12.59 8.58 -15.93
N GLY A 178 13.44 8.37 -14.93
CA GLY A 178 13.68 9.32 -13.84
C GLY A 178 13.12 8.92 -12.49
N ALA A 179 12.54 7.72 -12.35
CA ALA A 179 12.23 7.21 -11.03
C ALA A 179 13.52 6.94 -10.25
N SER A 180 13.56 7.37 -8.99
CA SER A 180 14.68 7.13 -8.07
C SER A 180 14.40 5.98 -7.11
N ARG A 181 13.10 5.64 -6.91
CA ARG A 181 12.64 4.62 -5.99
C ARG A 181 11.51 3.81 -6.61
N ALA A 182 11.47 2.51 -6.33
CA ALA A 182 10.35 1.63 -6.61
C ALA A 182 9.62 1.31 -5.30
N VAL A 183 8.33 1.63 -5.24
CA VAL A 183 7.42 1.21 -4.16
C VAL A 183 6.84 -0.13 -4.57
N LEU A 184 7.15 -1.19 -3.83
CA LEU A 184 6.78 -2.55 -4.22
C LEU A 184 5.30 -2.85 -3.96
N ALA A 185 4.76 -3.73 -4.80
CA ALA A 185 3.46 -4.32 -4.58
C ALA A 185 3.46 -5.18 -3.30
N ARG A 186 2.35 -5.17 -2.60
CA ARG A 186 2.19 -5.82 -1.28
C ARG A 186 2.01 -7.33 -1.39
N GLU A 187 1.74 -7.81 -2.58
CA GLU A 187 1.54 -9.22 -2.91
C GLU A 187 2.86 -10.00 -2.98
N LEU A 188 4.00 -9.32 -3.05
CA LEU A 188 5.31 -9.96 -3.09
C LEU A 188 5.65 -10.58 -1.72
N ASN A 189 6.15 -11.81 -1.76
CA ASN A 189 6.71 -12.44 -0.57
C ASN A 189 8.15 -11.99 -0.28
N GLY A 190 8.71 -12.39 0.86
CA GLY A 190 10.04 -11.96 1.30
C GLY A 190 11.14 -12.31 0.28
N GLU A 191 11.13 -13.51 -0.28
CA GLU A 191 12.13 -13.95 -1.28
C GLU A 191 12.04 -13.12 -2.57
N GLU A 192 10.83 -12.82 -3.04
CA GLU A 192 10.60 -12.00 -4.23
C GLU A 192 11.04 -10.55 -4.00
N ILE A 193 10.78 -9.99 -2.81
CA ILE A 193 11.24 -8.65 -2.41
C ILE A 193 12.76 -8.57 -2.46
N LEU A 194 13.45 -9.53 -1.85
CA LEU A 194 14.92 -9.58 -1.84
C LEU A 194 15.50 -9.85 -3.25
N ALA A 195 14.86 -10.72 -4.01
CA ALA A 195 15.26 -10.98 -5.40
C ALA A 195 15.05 -9.75 -6.31
N PHE A 196 14.02 -8.97 -6.06
CA PHE A 196 13.78 -7.69 -6.73
C PHE A 196 14.89 -6.70 -6.39
N LYS A 197 15.18 -6.48 -5.10
CA LYS A 197 16.24 -5.58 -4.64
C LYS A 197 17.60 -5.92 -5.24
N ALA A 198 17.94 -7.20 -5.28
CA ALA A 198 19.21 -7.67 -5.84
C ALA A 198 19.39 -7.38 -7.35
N LYS A 199 18.31 -7.09 -8.07
CA LYS A 199 18.30 -6.93 -9.54
C LYS A 199 18.03 -5.51 -10.02
N THR A 200 17.71 -4.57 -9.14
CA THR A 200 17.46 -3.16 -9.51
C THR A 200 18.50 -2.23 -8.91
N SER A 201 18.75 -1.11 -9.61
CA SER A 201 19.58 -0.01 -9.10
C SER A 201 18.77 1.04 -8.34
N LEU A 202 17.43 0.95 -8.36
CA LEU A 202 16.58 1.88 -7.65
C LEU A 202 16.58 1.62 -6.14
N ASP A 203 16.33 2.67 -5.36
CA ASP A 203 15.89 2.48 -3.99
C ASP A 203 14.60 1.65 -3.97
N VAL A 204 14.47 0.75 -3.01
CA VAL A 204 13.30 -0.13 -2.87
C VAL A 204 12.57 0.21 -1.58
N GLN A 205 11.26 0.47 -1.70
CA GLN A 205 10.36 0.74 -0.58
C GLN A 205 9.38 -0.41 -0.41
N VAL A 206 9.24 -0.89 0.83
CA VAL A 206 8.32 -1.98 1.23
C VAL A 206 7.38 -1.47 2.32
N GLN A 207 6.09 -1.78 2.19
CA GLN A 207 5.15 -1.55 3.29
C GLN A 207 5.36 -2.62 4.36
N VAL A 208 5.69 -2.19 5.57
CA VAL A 208 5.98 -3.08 6.69
C VAL A 208 4.91 -3.08 7.77
N HIS A 209 4.02 -2.08 7.77
CA HIS A 209 2.94 -1.99 8.75
C HIS A 209 1.68 -1.34 8.19
N GLY A 210 0.52 -1.75 8.72
CA GLY A 210 -0.77 -1.14 8.48
C GLY A 210 -1.65 -1.86 7.45
N MET A 211 -2.78 -1.25 7.13
CA MET A 211 -3.77 -1.80 6.20
C MET A 211 -3.30 -1.77 4.76
N THR A 212 -3.81 -2.72 3.96
CA THR A 212 -3.64 -2.72 2.51
C THR A 212 -4.95 -2.42 1.81
N ASN A 213 -4.90 -1.70 0.69
CA ASN A 213 -6.05 -1.56 -0.18
C ASN A 213 -6.21 -2.82 -1.02
N ILE A 214 -7.38 -3.45 -0.98
CA ILE A 214 -7.69 -4.66 -1.75
C ILE A 214 -8.60 -4.40 -2.93
N TYR A 215 -9.36 -3.30 -2.90
CA TYR A 215 -10.25 -2.91 -3.98
C TYR A 215 -10.39 -1.39 -4.05
N HIS A 216 -10.47 -0.87 -5.29
CA HIS A 216 -10.75 0.52 -5.57
C HIS A 216 -11.73 0.65 -6.73
N SER A 217 -12.67 1.59 -6.60
CA SER A 217 -13.58 2.01 -7.67
C SER A 217 -13.68 3.53 -7.71
N LYS A 218 -13.57 4.14 -8.90
CA LYS A 218 -13.82 5.58 -9.07
C LYS A 218 -15.27 5.98 -8.78
N ARG A 219 -16.20 5.02 -8.62
CA ARG A 219 -17.61 5.28 -8.30
C ARG A 219 -17.77 5.37 -6.79
N ARG A 220 -18.70 6.22 -6.36
CA ARG A 220 -19.17 6.31 -4.97
C ARG A 220 -20.22 5.24 -4.71
N LEU A 221 -19.76 4.01 -4.50
CA LEU A 221 -20.62 2.84 -4.40
C LEU A 221 -21.42 2.81 -3.10
N VAL A 222 -20.84 3.28 -1.99
CA VAL A 222 -21.49 3.31 -0.68
C VAL A 222 -22.60 4.38 -0.69
N GLU A 223 -22.29 5.59 -1.14
CA GLU A 223 -23.28 6.66 -1.27
C GLU A 223 -24.45 6.24 -2.17
N SER A 224 -24.15 5.73 -3.37
CA SER A 224 -25.16 5.24 -4.31
C SER A 224 -26.00 4.10 -3.73
N TYR A 225 -25.39 3.20 -2.97
CA TYR A 225 -26.11 2.11 -2.30
C TYR A 225 -27.06 2.65 -1.22
N LEU A 226 -26.60 3.57 -0.38
CA LEU A 226 -27.42 4.16 0.67
C LEU A 226 -28.60 4.98 0.11
N GLU A 227 -28.39 5.71 -0.98
CA GLU A 227 -29.45 6.43 -1.70
C GLU A 227 -30.49 5.47 -2.25
N HIS A 228 -30.07 4.40 -2.95
CA HIS A 228 -30.98 3.39 -3.46
C HIS A 228 -31.79 2.70 -2.35
N MET A 229 -31.18 2.41 -1.22
CA MET A 229 -31.88 1.81 -0.07
C MET A 229 -32.93 2.76 0.51
N ALA A 230 -32.63 4.07 0.59
CA ALA A 230 -33.57 5.08 1.03
C ALA A 230 -34.79 5.18 0.09
N ASP A 231 -34.54 5.19 -1.22
CA ASP A 231 -35.60 5.27 -2.26
C ASP A 231 -36.51 4.03 -2.27
N THR A 232 -35.98 2.86 -1.97
CA THR A 232 -36.75 1.60 -1.95
C THR A 232 -37.53 1.38 -0.64
N GLY A 233 -37.42 2.29 0.34
CA GLY A 233 -38.08 2.19 1.65
C GLY A 233 -37.63 0.98 2.48
N ARG A 234 -36.51 0.34 2.14
CA ARG A 234 -35.91 -0.74 2.91
C ARG A 234 -35.12 -0.13 4.07
N ALA A 235 -35.45 -0.51 5.28
CA ALA A 235 -34.70 -0.14 6.46
C ALA A 235 -33.27 -0.72 6.35
N PHE A 236 -32.27 0.15 6.31
CA PHE A 236 -30.87 -0.22 6.40
C PHE A 236 -30.42 -0.03 7.86
N GLU A 237 -30.07 -1.12 8.50
CA GLU A 237 -29.48 -1.07 9.84
C GLU A 237 -27.98 -0.81 9.70
N LEU A 238 -27.58 0.42 9.92
CA LEU A 238 -26.16 0.74 10.16
C LEU A 238 -25.81 0.26 11.56
N ARG A 239 -24.97 -0.78 11.64
CA ARG A 239 -24.42 -1.23 12.93
C ARG A 239 -23.11 -0.53 13.18
N GLY A 240 -23.04 0.19 14.29
CA GLY A 240 -21.81 0.81 14.76
C GLY A 240 -20.71 -0.21 15.10
N ARG A 241 -19.54 0.32 15.42
CA ARG A 241 -18.34 -0.46 15.78
C ARG A 241 -18.58 -1.42 16.95
N ASP A 242 -19.54 -1.09 17.83
CA ASP A 242 -19.96 -1.89 19.00
C ASP A 242 -21.16 -2.80 18.73
N GLY A 243 -21.61 -2.90 17.47
CA GLY A 243 -22.78 -3.71 17.08
C GLY A 243 -24.13 -3.04 17.35
N LYS A 244 -24.16 -1.79 17.87
CA LYS A 244 -25.37 -1.01 18.08
C LYS A 244 -25.73 -0.24 16.83
N GLU A 245 -27.00 0.19 16.76
CA GLU A 245 -27.48 1.07 15.70
C GLU A 245 -26.63 2.35 15.64
N ALA A 246 -26.03 2.64 14.50
CA ALA A 246 -25.18 3.79 14.32
C ALA A 246 -25.90 4.87 13.52
N GLU A 247 -25.72 6.13 13.91
CA GLU A 247 -26.10 7.25 13.09
C GLU A 247 -25.38 7.20 11.72
N ARG A 248 -26.02 7.77 10.70
CA ARG A 248 -25.44 7.83 9.33
C ARG A 248 -24.06 8.48 9.42
N PRO A 249 -23.00 7.86 8.87
CA PRO A 249 -21.67 8.43 8.96
C PRO A 249 -21.62 9.80 8.31
N ALA A 250 -21.09 10.79 9.03
CA ALA A 250 -20.93 12.16 8.52
C ALA A 250 -19.69 12.33 7.61
N GLY A 251 -18.94 11.26 7.33
CA GLY A 251 -17.74 11.32 6.51
C GLY A 251 -17.07 9.94 6.29
N PRO A 252 -16.06 9.87 5.40
CA PRO A 252 -15.45 8.63 4.92
C PRO A 252 -14.72 7.78 5.97
N SER A 253 -14.44 8.31 7.14
CA SER A 253 -13.65 7.67 8.19
C SER A 253 -14.45 6.97 9.29
N GLN A 254 -15.79 6.87 9.17
CA GLN A 254 -16.65 6.46 10.30
C GLN A 254 -17.04 4.99 10.33
N GLY A 255 -16.05 4.10 10.15
CA GLY A 255 -16.21 2.72 10.63
C GLY A 255 -17.26 1.88 9.91
N LEU A 256 -17.47 2.09 8.62
CA LEU A 256 -18.24 1.18 7.78
C LEU A 256 -17.39 -0.04 7.44
N TYR A 257 -18.05 -1.20 7.41
CA TYR A 257 -17.42 -2.46 7.06
C TYR A 257 -18.28 -3.20 6.04
N LEU A 258 -17.62 -3.79 5.05
CA LEU A 258 -18.20 -4.84 4.24
C LEU A 258 -17.99 -6.17 4.98
N ILE A 259 -19.05 -6.96 5.11
CA ILE A 259 -19.01 -8.28 5.77
C ILE A 259 -19.52 -9.31 4.77
N GLU A 260 -18.71 -10.31 4.48
CA GLU A 260 -19.11 -11.45 3.67
C GLU A 260 -19.98 -12.40 4.47
N THR A 261 -21.08 -12.87 3.88
CA THR A 261 -22.01 -13.81 4.55
C THR A 261 -21.32 -15.12 4.94
N GLU A 262 -20.35 -15.55 4.12
CA GLU A 262 -19.60 -16.78 4.34
C GLU A 262 -18.46 -16.62 5.36
N ARG A 263 -18.04 -15.38 5.63
CA ARG A 263 -16.96 -15.04 6.56
C ARG A 263 -17.36 -13.87 7.46
N PRO A 264 -18.32 -14.08 8.37
CA PRO A 264 -18.91 -13.00 9.17
C PRO A 264 -17.91 -12.34 10.13
N ASP A 265 -16.83 -13.02 10.47
CA ASP A 265 -15.77 -12.50 11.34
C ASP A 265 -14.78 -11.60 10.57
N SER A 266 -14.70 -11.72 9.24
CA SER A 266 -13.86 -10.88 8.39
C SER A 266 -14.57 -9.55 8.08
N ARG A 267 -14.07 -8.47 8.65
CA ARG A 267 -14.63 -7.12 8.51
C ARG A 267 -13.71 -6.27 7.65
N LEU A 268 -14.12 -6.03 6.41
CA LEU A 268 -13.35 -5.25 5.46
C LEU A 268 -13.72 -3.76 5.61
N PRO A 269 -12.82 -2.90 6.10
CA PRO A 269 -13.11 -1.47 6.16
C PRO A 269 -13.41 -0.93 4.77
N ILE A 270 -14.49 -0.19 4.63
CA ILE A 270 -14.90 0.49 3.39
C ILE A 270 -15.10 1.97 3.66
N PHE A 271 -14.53 2.81 2.81
CA PHE A 271 -14.71 4.25 2.87
C PHE A 271 -14.68 4.87 1.47
N GLU A 272 -15.09 6.13 1.40
CA GLU A 272 -15.06 6.92 0.17
C GLU A 272 -14.31 8.22 0.40
N ASP A 273 -13.51 8.58 -0.58
CA ASP A 273 -12.87 9.89 -0.72
C ASP A 273 -13.17 10.48 -2.12
N GLU A 274 -12.49 11.53 -2.53
CA GLU A 274 -12.70 12.15 -3.85
C GLU A 274 -12.27 11.24 -5.00
N ALA A 275 -11.40 10.27 -4.75
CA ALA A 275 -10.96 9.29 -5.73
C ALA A 275 -11.96 8.13 -5.91
N GLY A 276 -12.96 8.00 -5.02
CA GLY A 276 -14.03 6.99 -5.09
C GLY A 276 -14.11 6.09 -3.85
N THR A 277 -14.51 4.84 -4.06
CA THR A 277 -14.69 3.84 -2.99
C THR A 277 -13.45 2.96 -2.84
N HIS A 278 -13.05 2.74 -1.60
CA HIS A 278 -11.91 1.90 -1.22
C HIS A 278 -12.36 0.83 -0.23
N ILE A 279 -11.88 -0.41 -0.43
CA ILE A 279 -12.03 -1.51 0.50
C ILE A 279 -10.64 -1.92 0.97
N MET A 280 -10.45 -1.97 2.28
CA MET A 280 -9.17 -2.26 2.90
C MET A 280 -9.14 -3.68 3.48
N SER A 281 -7.94 -4.21 3.72
CA SER A 281 -7.74 -5.52 4.35
C SER A 281 -8.39 -5.59 5.74
N PRO A 282 -8.91 -6.77 6.14
CA PRO A 282 -9.49 -6.96 7.46
C PRO A 282 -8.43 -6.86 8.58
N ASP A 283 -7.19 -7.23 8.26
CA ASP A 283 -6.06 -7.26 9.19
C ASP A 283 -4.98 -6.28 8.78
N ASP A 284 -4.03 -6.05 9.68
CA ASP A 284 -2.90 -5.18 9.46
C ASP A 284 -1.63 -5.99 9.20
N ILE A 285 -0.85 -5.59 8.20
CA ILE A 285 0.52 -6.08 8.08
C ILE A 285 1.31 -5.62 9.31
N CYS A 286 2.17 -6.49 9.84
CA CYS A 286 3.17 -6.17 10.85
C CYS A 286 4.41 -7.03 10.63
N LEU A 287 5.45 -6.46 10.04
CA LEU A 287 6.72 -7.14 9.78
C LEU A 287 7.79 -6.81 10.83
N LEU A 288 7.39 -6.30 12.01
CA LEU A 288 8.36 -5.88 13.04
C LEU A 288 9.25 -7.03 13.51
N GLU A 289 8.69 -8.22 13.67
CA GLU A 289 9.41 -9.42 14.10
C GLU A 289 10.51 -9.82 13.10
N VAL A 290 10.22 -9.65 11.81
CA VAL A 290 11.08 -10.08 10.70
C VAL A 290 11.76 -8.92 9.98
N VAL A 291 11.69 -7.71 10.53
CA VAL A 291 12.26 -6.51 9.90
C VAL A 291 13.75 -6.66 9.59
N HIS A 292 14.47 -7.42 10.41
CA HIS A 292 15.90 -7.70 10.19
C HIS A 292 16.18 -8.38 8.86
N GLU A 293 15.31 -9.24 8.36
CA GLU A 293 15.48 -9.89 7.04
C GLU A 293 15.48 -8.84 5.91
N LEU A 294 14.60 -7.83 5.99
CA LEU A 294 14.58 -6.71 5.05
C LEU A 294 15.82 -5.83 5.15
N LEU A 295 16.32 -5.61 6.38
CA LEU A 295 17.52 -4.81 6.65
C LEU A 295 18.78 -5.53 6.13
N GLU A 296 18.91 -6.82 6.36
CA GLU A 296 19.98 -7.68 5.82
C GLU A 296 19.94 -7.72 4.29
N GLY A 297 18.74 -7.76 3.71
CA GLY A 297 18.51 -7.70 2.27
C GLY A 297 18.77 -6.34 1.64
N GLY A 298 19.06 -5.30 2.46
CA GLY A 298 19.44 -3.97 1.99
C GLY A 298 18.26 -3.16 1.44
N ILE A 299 17.04 -3.39 1.95
CA ILE A 299 15.87 -2.58 1.60
C ILE A 299 16.09 -1.13 2.05
N ASP A 300 15.81 -0.18 1.17
CA ASP A 300 16.17 1.23 1.36
C ASP A 300 15.14 2.03 2.14
N ALA A 301 13.86 1.67 2.06
CA ALA A 301 12.78 2.36 2.76
C ALA A 301 11.71 1.39 3.27
N LEU A 302 11.28 1.62 4.51
CA LEU A 302 10.26 0.86 5.22
C LEU A 302 9.06 1.78 5.47
N LYS A 303 7.90 1.46 4.87
CA LYS A 303 6.68 2.29 4.95
C LYS A 303 5.73 1.77 6.02
N ILE A 304 5.34 2.66 6.92
CA ILE A 304 4.22 2.50 7.86
C ILE A 304 3.00 3.21 7.28
N GLU A 305 1.93 2.46 7.02
CA GLU A 305 0.66 2.99 6.54
C GLU A 305 -0.27 3.27 7.72
N GLY A 306 -0.47 4.55 8.02
CA GLY A 306 -1.27 5.01 9.16
C GLY A 306 -2.73 5.35 8.82
N LEU A 307 -3.18 5.11 7.60
CA LEU A 307 -4.55 5.37 7.16
C LEU A 307 -5.58 4.68 8.08
N LEU A 308 -6.61 5.43 8.49
CA LEU A 308 -7.68 4.98 9.40
C LEU A 308 -7.19 4.55 10.81
N LYS A 309 -6.01 4.95 11.21
CA LYS A 309 -5.46 4.73 12.56
C LYS A 309 -5.42 6.02 13.36
N SER A 310 -5.35 5.89 14.69
CA SER A 310 -5.17 7.07 15.54
C SER A 310 -3.71 7.56 15.54
N PRO A 311 -3.46 8.86 15.77
CA PRO A 311 -2.10 9.38 15.88
C PRO A 311 -1.26 8.67 16.95
N GLU A 312 -1.87 8.26 18.08
CA GLU A 312 -1.22 7.52 19.17
C GLU A 312 -0.75 6.15 18.71
N TYR A 313 -1.60 5.45 17.94
CA TYR A 313 -1.24 4.17 17.36
C TYR A 313 -0.07 4.32 16.38
N ASN A 314 -0.16 5.27 15.46
CA ASN A 314 0.88 5.51 14.47
C ASN A 314 2.21 5.89 15.12
N GLU A 315 2.19 6.70 16.18
CA GLU A 315 3.38 7.05 16.95
C GLU A 315 4.00 5.82 17.63
N ALA A 316 3.19 4.96 18.24
CA ALA A 316 3.68 3.72 18.88
C ALA A 316 4.34 2.79 17.84
N VAL A 317 3.74 2.65 16.67
CA VAL A 317 4.30 1.85 15.55
C VAL A 317 5.63 2.42 15.09
N VAL A 318 5.72 3.72 14.82
CA VAL A 318 6.98 4.36 14.39
C VAL A 318 8.08 4.17 15.42
N ARG A 319 7.79 4.33 16.72
CA ARG A 319 8.76 4.10 17.79
C ARG A 319 9.25 2.66 17.84
N ALA A 320 8.36 1.69 17.68
CA ALA A 320 8.70 0.27 17.68
C ALA A 320 9.65 -0.08 16.51
N TYR A 321 9.33 0.33 15.29
CA TYR A 321 10.18 0.11 14.12
C TYR A 321 11.51 0.86 14.25
N ARG A 322 11.50 2.11 14.72
CA ARG A 322 12.74 2.87 14.93
C ARG A 322 13.66 2.16 15.93
N THR A 323 13.11 1.67 17.02
CA THR A 323 13.87 0.92 18.03
C THR A 323 14.48 -0.35 17.42
N ALA A 324 13.70 -1.14 16.70
CA ALA A 324 14.19 -2.36 16.06
C ALA A 324 15.29 -2.08 15.03
N ILE A 325 15.14 -1.05 14.20
CA ILE A 325 16.13 -0.64 13.20
C ILE A 325 17.42 -0.17 13.90
N ASP A 326 17.35 0.65 14.94
CA ASP A 326 18.51 1.17 15.64
C ASP A 326 19.27 0.08 16.40
N GLU A 327 18.56 -0.88 17.00
CA GLU A 327 19.14 -2.07 17.60
C GLU A 327 19.89 -2.93 16.59
N TRP A 328 19.26 -3.19 15.43
CA TRP A 328 19.90 -3.95 14.36
C TRP A 328 21.13 -3.22 13.80
N LEU A 329 21.07 -1.91 13.57
CA LEU A 329 22.21 -1.12 13.08
C LEU A 329 23.38 -1.12 14.06
N ARG A 330 23.11 -1.20 15.36
CA ARG A 330 24.14 -1.25 16.40
C ARG A 330 24.86 -2.60 16.44
N ASP A 331 24.12 -3.70 16.31
CA ASP A 331 24.67 -5.06 16.37
C ASP A 331 23.85 -6.03 15.47
N PRO A 332 24.13 -6.07 14.16
CA PRO A 332 23.37 -6.94 13.26
C PRO A 332 23.47 -8.43 13.56
N GLU A 333 24.65 -8.89 14.04
CA GLU A 333 24.89 -10.32 14.35
C GLU A 333 24.22 -10.75 15.65
N GLY A 334 24.15 -9.83 16.62
CA GLY A 334 23.50 -10.06 17.91
C GLY A 334 22.04 -9.66 17.97
N TYR A 335 21.48 -9.10 16.88
CA TYR A 335 20.08 -8.67 16.86
C TYR A 335 19.12 -9.82 17.18
N ARG A 336 18.17 -9.55 18.05
CA ARG A 336 17.02 -10.43 18.33
C ARG A 336 15.80 -9.55 18.52
N PHE A 337 14.70 -9.92 17.85
CA PHE A 337 13.42 -9.28 18.09
C PHE A 337 13.02 -9.43 19.56
N ARG A 338 12.40 -8.38 20.12
CA ARG A 338 11.89 -8.37 21.50
C ARG A 338 10.40 -8.08 21.47
N GLU A 339 9.63 -8.97 22.06
CA GLU A 339 8.17 -8.89 22.13
C GLU A 339 7.69 -7.58 22.78
N GLU A 340 8.45 -7.06 23.75
CA GLU A 340 8.18 -5.81 24.45
C GLU A 340 8.09 -4.58 23.53
N TRP A 341 8.67 -4.62 22.33
CA TRP A 341 8.56 -3.53 21.36
C TRP A 341 7.17 -3.47 20.73
N LEU A 342 6.47 -4.61 20.68
CA LEU A 342 5.15 -4.72 20.08
C LEU A 342 4.01 -4.48 21.07
N GLU A 343 4.27 -4.57 22.39
CA GLU A 343 3.26 -4.38 23.43
C GLU A 343 2.51 -3.03 23.34
N PRO A 344 3.19 -1.87 23.15
CA PRO A 344 2.49 -0.59 23.02
C PRO A 344 1.57 -0.53 21.77
N VAL A 345 1.96 -1.21 20.69
CA VAL A 345 1.16 -1.29 19.46
C VAL A 345 -0.08 -2.15 19.70
N ARG A 346 0.10 -3.32 20.33
CA ARG A 346 -1.02 -4.22 20.67
C ARG A 346 -2.02 -3.59 21.63
N ALA A 347 -1.55 -2.79 22.58
CA ALA A 347 -2.42 -2.09 23.53
C ALA A 347 -3.37 -1.09 22.86
N LEU A 348 -2.98 -0.55 21.70
CA LEU A 348 -3.75 0.43 20.91
C LEU A 348 -4.44 -0.20 19.70
N GLN A 349 -4.12 -1.46 19.37
CA GLN A 349 -4.72 -2.17 18.23
C GLN A 349 -6.21 -2.42 18.46
N ASP A 350 -7.00 -2.31 17.40
CA ASP A 350 -8.39 -2.78 17.42
C ASP A 350 -8.40 -4.30 17.68
N PRO A 351 -9.00 -4.78 18.79
CA PRO A 351 -8.95 -6.20 19.17
C PRO A 351 -9.63 -7.13 18.15
N ARG A 352 -10.34 -6.58 17.17
CA ARG A 352 -10.99 -7.34 16.09
C ARG A 352 -10.14 -7.45 14.84
N ARG A 353 -8.92 -6.91 14.85
CA ARG A 353 -7.97 -6.91 13.73
C ARG A 353 -6.68 -7.57 14.19
N GLU A 354 -6.19 -8.51 13.42
CA GLU A 354 -4.93 -9.17 13.72
C GLU A 354 -3.74 -8.39 13.15
N LEU A 355 -2.59 -8.57 13.77
CA LEU A 355 -1.30 -8.20 13.22
C LEU A 355 -0.71 -9.42 12.53
N THR A 356 -0.57 -9.37 11.21
CA THR A 356 -0.18 -10.52 10.38
C THR A 356 1.05 -10.21 9.54
N PHE A 357 1.73 -11.23 9.05
CA PHE A 357 2.82 -11.05 8.07
C PHE A 357 2.32 -10.74 6.65
N GLY A 358 1.01 -10.62 6.42
CA GLY A 358 0.45 -10.41 5.09
C GLY A 358 0.83 -11.54 4.13
N PHE A 359 1.48 -11.18 3.01
CA PHE A 359 1.97 -12.13 2.01
C PHE A 359 3.44 -12.53 2.22
N TYR A 360 4.14 -12.00 3.21
CA TYR A 360 5.58 -12.12 3.35
C TYR A 360 6.09 -13.57 3.33
N TYR A 361 5.36 -14.52 3.93
CA TYR A 361 5.67 -15.95 3.95
C TYR A 361 4.72 -16.81 3.10
N LYS A 362 3.87 -16.20 2.27
CA LYS A 362 2.94 -16.97 1.44
C LYS A 362 3.59 -17.31 0.10
N GLU A 363 3.47 -18.57 -0.31
CA GLU A 363 3.74 -18.94 -1.69
C GLU A 363 2.74 -18.25 -2.62
N GLN A 364 3.25 -17.63 -3.69
CA GLN A 364 2.41 -17.04 -4.71
C GLN A 364 1.87 -18.14 -5.61
N VAL A 365 0.56 -18.28 -5.65
CA VAL A 365 -0.16 -19.15 -6.59
C VAL A 365 -0.73 -18.23 -7.66
N TYR A 366 -0.08 -18.21 -8.82
CA TYR A 366 -0.54 -17.45 -9.99
C TYR A 366 -1.48 -18.30 -10.85
#